data_6f5f95cb45e01d88b7759ad9c56fc8fa
#
_entry.id   6f5f95cb45e01d88b7759ad9c56fc8fa
#
_cell.length_a   1.000
_cell.length_b   1.000
_cell.length_c   1.000
_cell.angle_alpha   90.00
_cell.angle_beta   90.00
_cell.angle_gamma   90.00
#
_symmetry.space_group_name_H-M   'P 1'
#
loop_
_entity.id
_entity.type
_entity.pdbx_description
1 polymer ?
#
loop_
_entity_poly.entity_id
_entity_poly.type
_entity_poly.pdbx_seq_one_letter_code
_entity_poly.pdbx_strand_id
1 'polypeptide(L)'
;LTTIDVNAPVTLDLNACHVSNYDRAKVTELFRELEFSSLISKLPEMNGAAPEAPAVKVEAAPPPCTYCTVNTTELLDKLLIRLPSVKSFAFDTETTGLDPMTARLVGISLSPAPGESYYIPVGHLGFMGIAQQLPMEYVLERLKPVLADPALAKFAHNANFDMTVLAEHGV
;
A
#
# COMPACT_ATOMS: atom_id res chain seq x y z
N LEU A 1 -14.51 10.76 -0.61
CA LEU A 1 -13.70 10.94 0.63
C LEU A 1 -12.21 10.70 0.42
N THR A 2 -11.76 10.14 -0.69
CA THR A 2 -10.35 9.83 -0.97
C THR A 2 -9.61 10.89 -1.80
N THR A 3 -10.32 11.91 -2.29
CA THR A 3 -9.69 12.99 -3.04
C THR A 3 -9.16 14.04 -2.07
N ILE A 4 -7.84 14.28 -2.12
CA ILE A 4 -7.19 15.33 -1.33
C ILE A 4 -7.54 16.69 -1.95
N ASP A 5 -8.12 17.59 -1.14
CA ASP A 5 -8.33 18.98 -1.54
C ASP A 5 -7.05 19.77 -1.28
N VAL A 6 -6.32 20.08 -2.35
CA VAL A 6 -5.09 20.88 -2.29
C VAL A 6 -5.33 22.37 -2.08
N ASN A 7 -6.59 22.83 -2.20
CA ASN A 7 -6.99 24.23 -2.02
C ASN A 7 -7.76 24.45 -0.71
N ALA A 8 -7.70 23.50 0.22
CA ALA A 8 -8.31 23.67 1.52
C ALA A 8 -7.80 24.98 2.18
N PRO A 9 -8.67 25.79 2.81
CA PRO A 9 -8.30 27.09 3.38
C PRO A 9 -7.54 26.91 4.72
N VAL A 10 -6.45 26.18 4.67
CA VAL A 10 -5.57 25.90 5.82
C VAL A 10 -4.13 26.29 5.48
N THR A 11 -3.46 26.92 6.44
CA THR A 11 -2.03 27.21 6.34
C THR A 11 -1.30 26.35 7.35
N LEU A 12 -0.34 25.54 6.88
CA LEU A 12 0.50 24.74 7.72
C LEU A 12 1.75 25.53 8.11
N ASP A 13 1.89 25.85 9.40
CA ASP A 13 3.13 26.38 9.99
C ASP A 13 3.89 25.25 10.68
N LEU A 14 4.95 24.76 10.04
CA LEU A 14 5.75 23.66 10.56
C LEU A 14 6.44 24.01 11.88
N ASN A 15 6.76 25.28 12.16
CA ASN A 15 7.36 25.71 13.41
C ASN A 15 6.34 25.67 14.58
N ALA A 16 5.05 25.85 14.27
CA ALA A 16 3.98 25.72 15.25
C ALA A 16 3.58 24.25 15.50
N CYS A 17 3.98 23.32 14.64
CA CYS A 17 3.62 21.90 14.69
C CYS A 17 4.52 21.05 15.60
N HIS A 18 5.33 21.65 16.47
CA HIS A 18 6.12 20.87 17.44
C HIS A 18 5.20 20.16 18.45
N VAL A 19 5.46 18.86 18.70
CA VAL A 19 4.66 17.98 19.58
C VAL A 19 4.51 18.55 21.00
N SER A 20 5.48 19.32 21.47
CA SER A 20 5.46 19.98 22.79
C SER A 20 4.78 21.35 22.81
N ASN A 21 4.38 21.89 21.65
CA ASN A 21 3.81 23.24 21.54
C ASN A 21 2.28 23.20 21.45
N TYR A 22 1.63 22.69 22.50
CA TYR A 22 0.17 22.67 22.59
C TYR A 22 -0.32 22.94 24.00
N ASP A 23 -1.53 23.49 24.12
CA ASP A 23 -2.22 23.68 25.40
C ASP A 23 -2.87 22.34 25.81
N ARG A 24 -2.24 21.66 26.79
CA ARG A 24 -2.72 20.36 27.27
C ARG A 24 -4.17 20.42 27.78
N ALA A 25 -4.57 21.53 28.42
CA ALA A 25 -5.91 21.67 28.95
C ALA A 25 -6.95 21.70 27.81
N LYS A 26 -6.70 22.52 26.79
CA LYS A 26 -7.57 22.62 25.61
C LYS A 26 -7.64 21.30 24.83
N VAL A 27 -6.50 20.62 24.64
CA VAL A 27 -6.49 19.32 23.97
C VAL A 27 -7.23 18.27 24.78
N THR A 28 -7.12 18.28 26.11
CA THR A 28 -7.85 17.34 26.97
C THR A 28 -9.35 17.60 26.93
N GLU A 29 -9.76 18.87 26.89
CA GLU A 29 -11.18 19.26 26.78
C GLU A 29 -11.73 18.80 25.42
N LEU A 30 -11.03 19.08 24.33
CA LEU A 30 -11.39 18.64 22.99
C LEU A 30 -11.48 17.11 22.89
N PHE A 31 -10.54 16.37 23.48
CA PHE A 31 -10.58 14.91 23.48
C PHE A 31 -11.77 14.34 24.27
N ARG A 32 -12.21 15.04 25.33
CA ARG A 32 -13.42 14.65 26.05
C ARG A 32 -14.67 14.92 25.21
N GLU A 33 -14.75 16.07 24.55
CA GLU A 33 -15.86 16.42 23.64
C GLU A 33 -15.97 15.40 22.49
N LEU A 34 -14.84 14.96 21.95
CA LEU A 34 -14.76 13.97 20.86
C LEU A 34 -14.79 12.50 21.35
N GLU A 35 -15.00 12.28 22.65
CA GLU A 35 -15.02 10.94 23.28
C GLU A 35 -13.72 10.13 23.12
N PHE A 36 -12.58 10.79 22.88
CA PHE A 36 -11.25 10.17 22.72
C PHE A 36 -10.56 9.90 24.08
N SER A 37 -11.29 9.35 25.04
CA SER A 37 -10.81 9.16 26.41
C SER A 37 -9.53 8.35 26.51
N SER A 38 -9.35 7.35 25.65
CA SER A 38 -8.14 6.51 25.59
C SER A 38 -6.87 7.25 25.10
N LEU A 39 -7.03 8.40 24.45
CA LEU A 39 -5.91 9.20 23.95
C LEU A 39 -5.40 10.20 24.98
N ILE A 40 -6.21 10.56 25.99
CA ILE A 40 -5.84 11.53 27.02
C ILE A 40 -4.59 11.06 27.80
N SER A 41 -4.51 9.76 28.12
CA SER A 41 -3.36 9.17 28.82
C SER A 41 -2.09 9.07 27.96
N LYS A 42 -2.24 9.22 26.64
CA LYS A 42 -1.12 9.17 25.67
C LYS A 42 -0.58 10.56 25.32
N LEU A 43 -1.19 11.63 25.85
CA LEU A 43 -0.67 12.97 25.64
C LEU A 43 0.70 13.12 26.31
N PRO A 44 1.73 13.58 25.58
CA PRO A 44 3.07 13.81 26.14
C PRO A 44 3.02 14.70 27.38
N GLU A 45 3.81 14.37 28.38
CA GLU A 45 3.97 15.25 29.56
C GLU A 45 4.83 16.46 29.18
N MET A 46 4.33 17.65 29.54
CA MET A 46 4.99 18.94 29.29
C MET A 46 6.08 19.16 30.37
N ASN A 47 7.08 18.28 30.46
CA ASN A 47 8.24 18.52 31.29
C ASN A 47 9.27 19.28 30.45
N GLY A 48 9.52 20.51 30.82
CA GLY A 48 10.28 21.57 30.16
C GLY A 48 11.74 21.32 29.72
N ALA A 49 12.04 20.17 29.22
CA ALA A 49 13.17 19.90 28.33
C ALA A 49 12.59 19.23 27.12
N ALA A 50 12.57 19.93 25.96
CA ALA A 50 12.33 19.26 24.71
C ALA A 50 13.28 18.06 24.64
N PRO A 51 12.80 16.79 24.57
CA PRO A 51 13.68 15.74 24.15
C PRO A 51 14.18 16.21 22.77
N GLU A 52 15.51 16.30 22.59
CA GLU A 52 16.07 16.34 21.25
C GLU A 52 15.36 15.21 20.51
N ALA A 53 14.48 15.60 19.58
CA ALA A 53 13.83 14.64 18.72
C ALA A 53 14.96 13.80 18.15
N PRO A 54 14.94 12.45 18.29
CA PRO A 54 15.94 11.65 17.64
C PRO A 54 15.95 12.14 16.21
N ALA A 55 17.11 12.62 15.74
CA ALA A 55 17.24 13.13 14.40
C ALA A 55 16.62 12.08 13.50
N VAL A 56 15.41 12.36 13.01
CA VAL A 56 14.78 11.54 11.99
C VAL A 56 15.83 11.56 10.91
N LYS A 57 16.59 10.46 10.77
CA LYS A 57 17.39 10.27 9.58
C LYS A 57 16.38 10.44 8.47
N VAL A 58 16.46 11.57 7.78
CA VAL A 58 15.75 11.76 6.53
C VAL A 58 16.31 10.63 5.69
N GLU A 59 15.56 9.53 5.62
CA GLU A 59 15.90 8.47 4.69
C GLU A 59 16.03 9.17 3.34
N ALA A 60 17.15 8.93 2.70
CA ALA A 60 17.40 9.46 1.38
C ALA A 60 16.13 9.24 0.55
N ALA A 61 15.72 10.27 -0.21
CA ALA A 61 14.52 10.17 -1.04
C ALA A 61 14.50 8.81 -1.72
N PRO A 62 13.36 8.09 -1.65
CA PRO A 62 13.30 6.75 -2.20
C PRO A 62 13.83 6.78 -3.64
N PRO A 63 14.60 5.77 -4.06
CA PRO A 63 15.13 5.75 -5.41
C PRO A 63 13.99 5.91 -6.41
N PRO A 64 14.23 6.54 -7.58
CA PRO A 64 13.20 6.70 -8.59
C PRO A 64 12.59 5.34 -8.90
N CYS A 65 11.27 5.23 -8.72
CA CYS A 65 10.53 3.99 -8.94
C CYS A 65 9.95 3.97 -10.35
N THR A 66 10.17 2.87 -11.05
CA THR A 66 9.54 2.60 -12.35
C THR A 66 8.25 1.84 -12.10
N TYR A 67 7.12 2.47 -12.41
CA TYR A 67 5.80 1.85 -12.34
C TYR A 67 5.35 1.44 -13.75
N CYS A 68 4.92 0.19 -13.89
CA CYS A 68 4.41 -0.34 -15.16
C CYS A 68 3.02 -0.95 -14.96
N THR A 69 2.01 -0.43 -15.66
CA THR A 69 0.69 -1.07 -15.74
C THR A 69 0.72 -2.13 -16.83
N VAL A 70 0.54 -3.39 -16.45
CA VAL A 70 0.59 -4.55 -17.32
C VAL A 70 -0.82 -4.83 -17.85
N ASN A 71 -1.18 -4.17 -18.93
CA ASN A 71 -2.52 -4.23 -19.54
C ASN A 71 -2.51 -4.80 -20.97
N THR A 72 -1.36 -5.28 -21.43
CA THR A 72 -1.21 -5.97 -22.73
C THR A 72 -0.46 -7.29 -22.57
N THR A 73 -0.63 -8.19 -23.53
CA THR A 73 0.04 -9.50 -23.55
C THR A 73 1.55 -9.38 -23.61
N GLU A 74 2.07 -8.40 -24.35
CA GLU A 74 3.52 -8.16 -24.49
C GLU A 74 4.16 -7.69 -23.17
N LEU A 75 3.43 -6.89 -22.39
CA LEU A 75 3.89 -6.45 -21.07
C LEU A 75 3.85 -7.60 -20.06
N LEU A 76 2.81 -8.44 -20.13
CA LEU A 76 2.73 -9.64 -19.29
C LEU A 76 3.87 -10.61 -19.63
N ASP A 77 4.16 -10.83 -20.90
CA ASP A 77 5.26 -11.70 -21.35
C ASP A 77 6.61 -11.19 -20.82
N LYS A 78 6.87 -9.89 -20.91
CA LYS A 78 8.09 -9.27 -20.33
C LYS A 78 8.18 -9.49 -18.83
N LEU A 79 7.10 -9.32 -18.10
CA LEU A 79 7.05 -9.56 -16.66
C LEU A 79 7.30 -11.03 -16.32
N LEU A 80 6.70 -11.97 -17.05
CA LEU A 80 6.89 -13.41 -16.86
C LEU A 80 8.33 -13.88 -17.16
N ILE A 81 9.05 -13.18 -18.02
CA ILE A 81 10.48 -13.38 -18.24
C ILE A 81 11.30 -12.78 -17.08
N ARG A 82 10.88 -11.64 -16.58
CA ARG A 82 11.59 -10.89 -15.53
C ARG A 82 11.53 -11.59 -14.16
N LEU A 83 10.36 -12.10 -13.75
CA LEU A 83 10.15 -12.69 -12.43
C LEU A 83 11.06 -13.89 -12.13
N PRO A 84 11.25 -14.90 -13.02
CA PRO A 84 12.17 -16.01 -12.76
C PRO A 84 13.65 -15.60 -12.74
N SER A 85 14.01 -14.41 -13.21
CA SER A 85 15.38 -13.92 -13.21
C SER A 85 15.85 -13.37 -11.86
N VAL A 86 14.96 -13.25 -10.88
CA VAL A 86 15.26 -12.81 -9.51
C VAL A 86 15.17 -13.98 -8.52
N LYS A 87 15.76 -13.83 -7.34
CA LYS A 87 15.65 -14.82 -6.26
C LYS A 87 14.33 -14.72 -5.51
N SER A 88 13.72 -13.54 -5.54
CA SER A 88 12.52 -13.24 -4.79
C SER A 88 11.81 -12.02 -5.36
N PHE A 89 10.51 -11.91 -5.10
CA PHE A 89 9.71 -10.71 -5.41
C PHE A 89 8.65 -10.49 -4.34
N ALA A 90 8.24 -9.23 -4.19
CA ALA A 90 7.08 -8.88 -3.39
C ALA A 90 5.80 -8.95 -4.24
N PHE A 91 4.68 -9.33 -3.62
CA PHE A 91 3.37 -9.30 -4.27
C PHE A 91 2.29 -8.83 -3.30
N ASP A 92 1.20 -8.35 -3.85
CA ASP A 92 0.02 -7.90 -3.13
C ASP A 92 -1.19 -8.00 -4.05
N THR A 93 -2.40 -8.15 -3.49
CA THR A 93 -3.64 -8.25 -4.24
C THR A 93 -4.61 -7.13 -3.91
N GLU A 94 -5.23 -6.54 -4.93
CA GLU A 94 -6.34 -5.62 -4.79
C GLU A 94 -7.66 -6.36 -4.99
N THR A 95 -8.61 -6.15 -4.09
CA THR A 95 -9.86 -6.89 -4.05
C THR A 95 -11.08 -6.01 -3.81
N THR A 96 -12.27 -6.55 -4.06
CA THR A 96 -13.54 -5.83 -3.84
C THR A 96 -13.97 -5.77 -2.38
N GLY A 97 -13.31 -6.47 -1.46
CA GLY A 97 -13.69 -6.54 -0.04
C GLY A 97 -12.59 -7.10 0.84
N LEU A 98 -12.88 -7.19 2.14
CA LEU A 98 -11.92 -7.60 3.18
C LEU A 98 -12.04 -9.07 3.59
N ASP A 99 -13.02 -9.80 3.08
CA ASP A 99 -13.17 -11.23 3.30
C ASP A 99 -12.55 -11.99 2.11
N PRO A 100 -11.40 -12.65 2.28
CA PRO A 100 -10.67 -13.27 1.18
C PRO A 100 -11.41 -14.44 0.53
N MET A 101 -12.39 -15.04 1.22
CA MET A 101 -13.19 -16.16 0.69
C MET A 101 -14.28 -15.71 -0.29
N THR A 102 -14.69 -14.43 -0.24
CA THR A 102 -15.79 -13.89 -1.05
C THR A 102 -15.41 -12.69 -1.90
N ALA A 103 -14.27 -12.10 -1.60
CA ALA A 103 -13.75 -10.95 -2.35
C ALA A 103 -13.33 -11.36 -3.77
N ARG A 104 -13.64 -10.50 -4.74
CA ARG A 104 -13.18 -10.69 -6.13
C ARG A 104 -11.85 -10.00 -6.32
N LEU A 105 -10.96 -10.63 -7.04
CA LEU A 105 -9.68 -10.06 -7.43
C LEU A 105 -9.90 -8.89 -8.41
N VAL A 106 -9.27 -7.77 -8.13
CA VAL A 106 -9.33 -6.54 -8.94
C VAL A 106 -8.01 -6.28 -9.64
N GLY A 107 -6.90 -6.56 -8.96
CA GLY A 107 -5.56 -6.37 -9.50
C GLY A 107 -4.49 -7.11 -8.70
N ILE A 108 -3.33 -7.26 -9.30
CA ILE A 108 -2.16 -7.89 -8.70
C ILE A 108 -0.97 -6.94 -8.84
N SER A 109 -0.32 -6.63 -7.72
CA SER A 109 0.92 -5.87 -7.69
C SER A 109 2.12 -6.81 -7.53
N LEU A 110 3.19 -6.56 -8.27
CA LEU A 110 4.42 -7.35 -8.24
C LEU A 110 5.63 -6.43 -8.24
N SER A 111 6.63 -6.72 -7.38
CA SER A 111 7.87 -5.95 -7.32
C SER A 111 9.07 -6.90 -7.25
N PRO A 112 9.79 -7.10 -8.36
CA PRO A 112 10.97 -7.97 -8.42
C PRO A 112 12.23 -7.35 -7.83
N ALA A 113 12.26 -6.03 -7.65
CA ALA A 113 13.40 -5.30 -7.07
C ALA A 113 12.97 -3.95 -6.49
N PRO A 114 13.74 -3.36 -5.55
CA PRO A 114 13.51 -2.00 -5.10
C PRO A 114 13.50 -1.01 -6.28
N GLY A 115 12.49 -0.16 -6.35
CA GLY A 115 12.32 0.81 -7.44
C GLY A 115 11.71 0.24 -8.72
N GLU A 116 11.29 -1.02 -8.74
CA GLU A 116 10.66 -1.67 -9.90
C GLU A 116 9.31 -2.27 -9.48
N SER A 117 8.19 -1.76 -10.04
CA SER A 117 6.84 -2.18 -9.68
C SER A 117 5.96 -2.37 -10.90
N TYR A 118 5.17 -3.42 -10.86
CA TYR A 118 4.20 -3.80 -11.88
C TYR A 118 2.81 -3.92 -11.27
N TYR A 119 1.81 -3.40 -11.96
CA TYR A 119 0.42 -3.58 -11.59
C TYR A 119 -0.34 -4.23 -12.75
N ILE A 120 -1.04 -5.31 -12.47
CA ILE A 120 -1.83 -6.07 -13.45
C ILE A 120 -3.30 -5.89 -13.11
N PRO A 121 -4.05 -4.98 -13.77
CA PRO A 121 -5.48 -4.84 -13.59
C PRO A 121 -6.21 -6.01 -14.24
N VAL A 122 -7.16 -6.64 -13.50
CA VAL A 122 -7.92 -7.81 -13.99
C VAL A 122 -9.42 -7.73 -13.68
N GLY A 123 -9.85 -6.84 -12.78
CA GLY A 123 -11.24 -6.78 -12.33
C GLY A 123 -11.78 -5.37 -12.11
N HIS A 124 -11.14 -4.33 -12.63
CA HIS A 124 -11.65 -2.97 -12.53
C HIS A 124 -12.90 -2.77 -13.36
N LEU A 125 -13.92 -2.19 -12.76
CA LEU A 125 -15.13 -1.76 -13.44
C LEU A 125 -14.89 -0.36 -14.01
N GLY A 126 -15.06 -0.15 -15.29
CA GLY A 126 -14.70 0.96 -16.17
C GLY A 126 -14.80 2.43 -15.74
N PHE A 127 -14.97 2.72 -14.46
CA PHE A 127 -15.16 4.08 -13.93
C PHE A 127 -13.87 4.76 -13.42
N MET A 128 -12.75 4.04 -13.34
CA MET A 128 -11.51 4.52 -12.70
C MET A 128 -10.34 4.72 -13.67
N GLY A 129 -10.61 4.97 -14.95
CA GLY A 129 -9.54 5.34 -15.91
C GLY A 129 -8.68 4.19 -16.44
N ILE A 130 -8.89 2.95 -16.02
CA ILE A 130 -8.23 1.78 -16.60
C ILE A 130 -9.11 1.27 -17.74
N ALA A 131 -8.91 1.84 -18.93
CA ALA A 131 -9.70 1.52 -20.11
C ALA A 131 -9.40 0.14 -20.69
N GLN A 132 -8.21 -0.41 -20.43
CA GLN A 132 -7.77 -1.70 -20.96
C GLN A 132 -7.18 -2.56 -19.84
N GLN A 133 -7.64 -3.80 -19.76
CA GLN A 133 -7.10 -4.82 -18.86
C GLN A 133 -7.16 -6.18 -19.54
N LEU A 134 -6.30 -7.09 -19.14
CA LEU A 134 -6.29 -8.46 -19.63
C LEU A 134 -7.39 -9.29 -18.94
N PRO A 135 -7.94 -10.33 -19.61
CA PRO A 135 -8.85 -11.27 -18.97
C PRO A 135 -8.19 -11.92 -17.73
N MET A 136 -8.91 -11.97 -16.62
CA MET A 136 -8.40 -12.47 -15.34
C MET A 136 -7.88 -13.91 -15.46
N GLU A 137 -8.66 -14.81 -16.07
CA GLU A 137 -8.27 -16.21 -16.24
C GLU A 137 -6.97 -16.33 -17.03
N TYR A 138 -6.81 -15.54 -18.10
CA TYR A 138 -5.57 -15.52 -18.90
C TYR A 138 -4.35 -15.10 -18.08
N VAL A 139 -4.51 -14.07 -17.24
CA VAL A 139 -3.42 -13.57 -16.37
C VAL A 139 -3.06 -14.62 -15.33
N LEU A 140 -4.05 -15.17 -14.63
CA LEU A 140 -3.84 -16.13 -13.55
C LEU A 140 -3.21 -17.43 -14.05
N GLU A 141 -3.67 -17.97 -15.18
CA GLU A 141 -3.09 -19.17 -15.81
C GLU A 141 -1.59 -18.97 -16.08
N ARG A 142 -1.21 -17.78 -16.55
CA ARG A 142 0.17 -17.46 -16.89
C ARG A 142 1.05 -17.12 -15.68
N LEU A 143 0.48 -16.53 -14.62
CA LEU A 143 1.19 -16.24 -13.38
C LEU A 143 1.34 -17.46 -12.47
N LYS A 144 0.42 -18.40 -12.52
CA LYS A 144 0.39 -19.59 -11.65
C LYS A 144 1.72 -20.34 -11.59
N PRO A 145 2.42 -20.64 -12.70
CA PRO A 145 3.72 -21.32 -12.62
C PRO A 145 4.76 -20.56 -11.79
N VAL A 146 4.79 -19.24 -11.88
CA VAL A 146 5.73 -18.38 -11.14
C VAL A 146 5.33 -18.24 -9.68
N LEU A 147 4.04 -18.06 -9.42
CA LEU A 147 3.50 -17.95 -8.07
C LEU A 147 3.61 -19.26 -7.28
N ALA A 148 3.45 -20.41 -7.94
CA ALA A 148 3.55 -21.73 -7.34
C ALA A 148 4.97 -22.28 -7.26
N ASP A 149 5.98 -21.66 -7.88
CA ASP A 149 7.37 -22.16 -7.87
C ASP A 149 7.99 -22.05 -6.47
N PRO A 150 8.30 -23.16 -5.78
CA PRO A 150 8.92 -23.14 -4.45
C PRO A 150 10.37 -22.65 -4.45
N ALA A 151 11.04 -22.63 -5.59
CA ALA A 151 12.41 -22.13 -5.70
C ALA A 151 12.49 -20.60 -5.73
N LEU A 152 11.38 -19.94 -6.01
CA LEU A 152 11.28 -18.49 -6.10
C LEU A 152 10.60 -17.94 -4.84
N ALA A 153 11.33 -17.25 -3.99
CA ALA A 153 10.76 -16.70 -2.75
C ALA A 153 9.78 -15.54 -3.02
N LYS A 154 8.68 -15.49 -2.26
CA LYS A 154 7.67 -14.45 -2.34
C LYS A 154 7.54 -13.74 -1.00
N PHE A 155 7.32 -12.42 -1.06
CA PHE A 155 7.05 -11.58 0.10
C PHE A 155 5.70 -10.91 -0.07
N ALA A 156 4.90 -10.91 0.99
CA ALA A 156 3.64 -10.17 1.06
C ALA A 156 3.41 -9.69 2.49
N HIS A 157 2.72 -8.58 2.64
CA HIS A 157 2.23 -8.15 3.94
C HIS A 157 0.91 -8.87 4.22
N ASN A 158 0.82 -9.59 5.35
CA ASN A 158 -0.35 -10.42 5.67
C ASN A 158 -0.69 -11.45 4.56
N ALA A 159 0.32 -12.16 4.08
CA ALA A 159 0.26 -13.09 2.95
C ALA A 159 -0.91 -14.09 2.97
N ASN A 160 -1.45 -14.41 4.16
CA ASN A 160 -2.60 -15.32 4.28
C ASN A 160 -3.84 -14.81 3.53
N PHE A 161 -4.06 -13.49 3.52
CA PHE A 161 -5.17 -12.88 2.78
C PHE A 161 -4.96 -13.09 1.28
N ASP A 162 -3.83 -12.67 0.75
CA ASP A 162 -3.50 -12.74 -0.68
C ASP A 162 -3.48 -14.17 -1.19
N MET A 163 -2.88 -15.08 -0.42
CA MET A 163 -2.83 -16.50 -0.76
C MET A 163 -4.23 -17.12 -0.82
N THR A 164 -5.12 -16.74 0.11
CA THR A 164 -6.51 -17.23 0.10
C THR A 164 -7.26 -16.69 -1.11
N VAL A 165 -7.14 -15.38 -1.41
CA VAL A 165 -7.74 -14.78 -2.61
C VAL A 165 -7.26 -15.48 -3.87
N LEU A 166 -5.94 -15.69 -4.03
CA LEU A 166 -5.38 -16.36 -5.20
C LEU A 166 -5.85 -17.81 -5.30
N ALA A 167 -5.94 -18.55 -4.18
CA ALA A 167 -6.45 -19.92 -4.14
C ALA A 167 -7.92 -20.01 -4.57
N GLU A 168 -8.79 -19.09 -4.13
CA GLU A 168 -10.19 -19.02 -4.56
C GLU A 168 -10.33 -18.72 -6.06
N HIS A 169 -9.29 -18.12 -6.67
CA HIS A 169 -9.22 -17.87 -8.11
C HIS A 169 -8.38 -18.92 -8.88
N GLY A 170 -8.01 -20.04 -8.22
CA GLY A 170 -7.40 -21.20 -8.86
C GLY A 170 -5.87 -21.18 -9.00
N VAL A 171 -5.17 -20.33 -8.24
CA VAL A 171 -3.68 -20.24 -8.24
C VAL A 171 -3.06 -20.98 -7.05
#